data_1589c7ba5623668344dd438536ecb1a8
#
_entry.id   1589c7ba5623668344dd438536ecb1a8
#
_cell.length_a   1.000
_cell.length_b   1.000
_cell.length_c   1.000
_cell.angle_alpha   90.00
_cell.angle_beta   90.00
_cell.angle_gamma   90.00
#
_symmetry.space_group_name_H-M   'P 1'
#
loop_
_entity.id
_entity.type
_entity.pdbx_description
1 polymer ?
#
loop_
_entity_poly.entity_id
_entity_poly.type
_entity_poly.pdbx_seq_one_letter_code
_entity_poly.pdbx_strand_id
1 'polypeptide(L)'
;FEILVDSDYCKVKRITVNPGGRLSYQYHYKRSEVWTVVAGIATITLDDEVNWYDYGKSVKIPQGMKHRVENKEQEPLIFIEVQHGSSFDETDIVRIEDDYNRK
;
A
#
# COMPACT_ATOMS: atom_id res chain seq x y z
N PHE A 1 -9.33 4.31 -4.07
CA PHE A 1 -9.36 2.86 -3.86
C PHE A 1 -10.78 2.34 -3.73
N GLU A 2 -10.90 1.03 -3.75
CA GLU A 2 -12.18 0.35 -3.66
C GLU A 2 -12.10 -0.73 -2.57
N ILE A 3 -13.06 -0.74 -1.63
CA ILE A 3 -13.11 -1.75 -0.58
C ILE A 3 -13.82 -2.98 -1.14
N LEU A 4 -13.16 -4.13 -1.12
CA LEU A 4 -13.70 -5.39 -1.64
C LEU A 4 -14.25 -6.28 -0.53
N VAL A 5 -13.60 -6.29 0.65
CA VAL A 5 -14.03 -7.05 1.82
C VAL A 5 -13.76 -6.18 3.05
N ASP A 6 -14.73 -6.17 3.97
CA ASP A 6 -14.59 -5.47 5.26
C ASP A 6 -15.21 -6.36 6.33
N SER A 7 -14.38 -7.07 7.07
CA SER A 7 -14.82 -8.02 8.08
C SER A 7 -14.02 -7.84 9.37
N ASP A 8 -14.36 -8.62 10.40
CA ASP A 8 -13.63 -8.57 11.67
C ASP A 8 -12.22 -9.14 11.57
N TYR A 9 -11.95 -9.94 10.52
CA TYR A 9 -10.68 -10.63 10.36
C TYR A 9 -9.73 -9.91 9.43
N CYS A 10 -10.26 -9.22 8.42
CA CYS A 10 -9.43 -8.57 7.41
C CYS A 10 -10.21 -7.49 6.69
N LYS A 11 -9.46 -6.61 6.04
CA LYS A 11 -9.99 -5.63 5.10
C LYS A 11 -9.22 -5.79 3.80
N VAL A 12 -9.93 -5.87 2.69
CA VAL A 12 -9.32 -6.07 1.36
C VAL A 12 -9.69 -4.89 0.48
N LYS A 13 -8.69 -4.30 -0.15
CA LYS A 13 -8.87 -3.15 -1.05
C LYS A 13 -8.26 -3.46 -2.41
N ARG A 14 -8.87 -2.91 -3.46
CA ARG A 14 -8.23 -2.77 -4.77
C ARG A 14 -7.75 -1.33 -4.89
N ILE A 15 -6.48 -1.14 -5.15
CA ILE A 15 -5.87 0.17 -5.23
C ILE A 15 -5.35 0.37 -6.64
N THR A 16 -5.72 1.51 -7.24
CA THR A 16 -5.24 1.91 -8.56
C THR A 16 -4.39 3.15 -8.38
N VAL A 17 -3.18 3.12 -8.93
CA VAL A 17 -2.27 4.27 -8.92
C VAL A 17 -2.04 4.69 -10.37
N ASN A 18 -2.44 5.90 -10.69
CA ASN A 18 -2.26 6.44 -12.04
C ASN A 18 -0.78 6.63 -12.37
N PRO A 19 -0.41 6.64 -13.66
CA PRO A 19 0.97 6.93 -14.06
C PRO A 19 1.49 8.20 -13.40
N GLY A 20 2.68 8.12 -12.82
CA GLY A 20 3.30 9.24 -12.11
C GLY A 20 2.79 9.47 -10.68
N GLY A 21 1.74 8.74 -10.25
CA GLY A 21 1.21 8.88 -8.90
C GLY A 21 2.03 8.14 -7.85
N ARG A 22 1.95 8.62 -6.62
CA ARG A 22 2.56 7.94 -5.48
C ARG A 22 1.74 8.19 -4.23
N LEU A 23 1.74 7.21 -3.32
CA LEU A 23 1.09 7.34 -2.02
C LEU A 23 2.06 7.93 -1.00
N SER A 24 1.56 8.31 0.17
CA SER A 24 2.42 8.83 1.23
C SER A 24 3.40 7.76 1.73
N TYR A 25 4.54 8.18 2.23
CA TYR A 25 5.46 7.32 2.95
C TYR A 25 4.96 7.23 4.38
N GLN A 26 4.55 6.04 4.82
CA GLN A 26 3.73 5.87 6.02
C GLN A 26 3.97 4.54 6.71
N TYR A 27 3.47 4.42 7.94
CA TYR A 27 3.41 3.14 8.64
C TYR A 27 2.17 3.07 9.54
N HIS A 28 1.85 1.86 10.01
CA HIS A 28 0.69 1.59 10.85
C HIS A 28 1.11 0.81 12.09
N TYR A 29 0.44 1.07 13.21
CA TYR A 29 0.76 0.41 14.49
C TYR A 29 -0.02 -0.87 14.72
N LYS A 30 -1.24 -0.98 14.14
CA LYS A 30 -2.21 -2.01 14.54
C LYS A 30 -2.54 -3.00 13.44
N ARG A 31 -1.90 -2.87 12.28
CA ARG A 31 -2.16 -3.77 11.15
C ARG A 31 -0.90 -4.07 10.37
N SER A 32 -0.88 -5.23 9.76
CA SER A 32 0.06 -5.59 8.70
C SER A 32 -0.69 -5.70 7.39
N GLU A 33 0.02 -5.68 6.28
CA GLU A 33 -0.56 -5.71 4.95
C GLU A 33 0.18 -6.68 4.05
N VAL A 34 -0.55 -7.26 3.11
CA VAL A 34 0.04 -8.00 2.00
C VAL A 34 -0.48 -7.35 0.72
N TRP A 35 0.42 -6.97 -0.16
CA TRP A 35 0.10 -6.37 -1.45
C TRP A 35 0.45 -7.35 -2.56
N THR A 36 -0.49 -7.57 -3.49
CA THR A 36 -0.26 -8.39 -4.68
C THR A 36 -0.52 -7.54 -5.90
N VAL A 37 0.49 -7.37 -6.75
CA VAL A 37 0.37 -6.60 -7.98
C VAL A 37 -0.40 -7.45 -9.00
N VAL A 38 -1.45 -6.88 -9.58
CA VAL A 38 -2.28 -7.58 -10.58
C VAL A 38 -2.18 -6.94 -11.97
N ALA A 39 -1.74 -5.67 -12.06
CA ALA A 39 -1.50 -4.99 -13.33
C ALA A 39 -0.46 -3.90 -13.15
N GLY A 40 0.41 -3.73 -14.12
CA GLY A 40 1.45 -2.71 -14.09
C GLY A 40 2.67 -3.11 -13.27
N ILE A 41 3.48 -2.12 -12.91
CA ILE A 41 4.72 -2.32 -12.13
C ILE A 41 4.69 -1.35 -10.96
N ALA A 42 4.86 -1.90 -9.76
CA ALA A 42 4.90 -1.11 -8.53
C ALA A 42 6.36 -0.85 -8.14
N THR A 43 6.70 0.41 -7.91
CA THR A 43 7.95 0.77 -7.24
C THR A 43 7.62 0.93 -5.77
N ILE A 44 8.11 0.02 -4.93
CA ILE A 44 7.75 -0.02 -3.52
C ILE A 44 8.98 0.27 -2.67
N THR A 45 8.82 1.20 -1.72
CA THR A 45 9.83 1.52 -0.73
C THR A 45 9.40 0.89 0.60
N LEU A 46 10.28 0.07 1.18
CA LEU A 46 10.10 -0.56 2.50
C LEU A 46 11.30 -0.21 3.36
N ASP A 47 11.08 0.52 4.46
CA ASP A 47 12.14 0.96 5.37
C ASP A 47 13.35 1.53 4.61
N ASP A 48 13.07 2.46 3.68
CA ASP A 48 14.05 3.17 2.84
C ASP A 48 14.72 2.31 1.75
N GLU A 49 14.33 1.05 1.59
CA GLU A 49 14.81 0.18 0.52
C GLU A 49 13.78 0.11 -0.61
N VAL A 50 14.23 0.38 -1.85
CA VAL A 50 13.36 0.48 -3.02
C VAL A 50 13.51 -0.74 -3.91
N ASN A 51 12.39 -1.37 -4.29
CA ASN A 51 12.37 -2.50 -5.21
C ASN A 51 11.18 -2.41 -6.15
N TRP A 52 11.20 -3.20 -7.23
CA TRP A 52 10.10 -3.28 -8.20
C TRP A 52 9.36 -4.59 -8.07
N TYR A 53 8.05 -4.51 -8.31
CA TYR A 53 7.17 -5.68 -8.28
C TYR A 53 6.22 -5.60 -9.46
N ASP A 54 6.31 -6.57 -10.38
CA ASP A 54 5.37 -6.65 -11.50
C ASP A 54 4.20 -7.58 -11.15
N TYR A 55 3.29 -7.78 -12.10
CA TYR A 55 2.09 -8.57 -11.84
C TYR A 55 2.44 -9.98 -11.35
N GLY A 56 1.64 -10.46 -10.40
CA GLY A 56 1.84 -11.76 -9.76
C GLY A 56 2.80 -11.73 -8.58
N LYS A 57 3.53 -10.64 -8.36
CA LYS A 57 4.42 -10.52 -7.20
C LYS A 57 3.65 -10.00 -6.00
N SER A 58 4.02 -10.51 -4.83
CA SER A 58 3.44 -10.09 -3.55
C SER A 58 4.53 -9.60 -2.62
N VAL A 59 4.16 -8.66 -1.75
CA VAL A 59 5.06 -8.15 -0.71
C VAL A 59 4.31 -8.09 0.60
N LYS A 60 4.97 -8.49 1.69
CA LYS A 60 4.42 -8.43 3.04
C LYS A 60 4.97 -7.20 3.75
N ILE A 61 4.07 -6.44 4.38
CA ILE A 61 4.41 -5.23 5.13
C ILE A 61 3.99 -5.44 6.57
N PRO A 62 4.94 -5.79 7.47
CA PRO A 62 4.64 -5.96 8.89
C PRO A 62 4.22 -4.66 9.56
N GLN A 63 3.59 -4.78 10.73
CA GLN A 63 3.27 -3.62 11.56
C GLN A 63 4.53 -2.78 11.82
N GLY A 64 4.40 -1.47 11.74
CA GLY A 64 5.48 -0.54 12.00
C GLY A 64 6.46 -0.33 10.86
N MET A 65 6.40 -1.14 9.81
CA MET A 65 7.31 -0.97 8.67
C MET A 65 6.88 0.21 7.81
N LYS A 66 7.80 1.12 7.57
CA LYS A 66 7.57 2.27 6.68
C LYS A 66 7.43 1.79 5.25
N HIS A 67 6.43 2.28 4.54
CA HIS A 67 6.17 1.85 3.17
C HIS A 67 5.56 2.95 2.31
N ARG A 68 5.85 2.86 1.02
CA ARG A 68 5.27 3.72 -0.03
C ARG A 68 5.22 2.93 -1.32
N VAL A 69 4.17 3.15 -2.11
CA VAL A 69 4.10 2.67 -3.48
C VAL A 69 4.06 3.86 -4.43
N GLU A 70 4.72 3.69 -5.56
CA GLU A 70 4.79 4.69 -6.62
C GLU A 70 4.65 4.01 -7.97
N ASN A 71 3.92 4.65 -8.89
CA ASN A 71 3.83 4.20 -10.28
C ASN A 71 4.71 5.10 -11.14
N LYS A 72 5.89 4.60 -11.51
CA LYS A 72 6.83 5.32 -12.38
C LYS A 72 6.66 4.97 -13.85
N GLU A 73 5.65 4.16 -14.17
CA GLU A 73 5.41 3.67 -15.52
C GLU A 73 4.34 4.49 -16.22
N GLN A 74 4.03 4.12 -17.48
CA GLN A 74 3.05 4.81 -18.30
C GLN A 74 1.67 4.17 -18.28
N GLU A 75 1.57 2.98 -17.69
CA GLU A 75 0.31 2.25 -17.54
C GLU A 75 -0.18 2.34 -16.10
N PRO A 76 -1.49 2.22 -15.86
CA PRO A 76 -2.00 2.17 -14.49
C PRO A 76 -1.44 0.98 -13.71
N LEU A 77 -1.17 1.21 -12.45
CA LEU A 77 -0.78 0.16 -11.50
C LEU A 77 -2.02 -0.23 -10.70
N ILE A 78 -2.31 -1.53 -10.63
CA ILE A 78 -3.40 -2.04 -9.81
C ILE A 78 -2.84 -3.12 -8.90
N PHE A 79 -3.11 -3.02 -7.60
CA PHE A 79 -2.73 -4.06 -6.66
C PHE A 79 -3.85 -4.29 -5.64
N ILE A 80 -3.87 -5.51 -5.12
CA ILE A 80 -4.81 -5.93 -4.08
C ILE A 80 -4.09 -5.86 -2.75
N GLU A 81 -4.69 -5.18 -1.79
CA GLU A 81 -4.15 -5.01 -0.45
C GLU A 81 -5.00 -5.77 0.53
N VAL A 82 -4.41 -6.69 1.26
CA VAL A 82 -5.07 -7.41 2.35
C VAL A 82 -4.51 -6.87 3.66
N GLN A 83 -5.39 -6.31 4.50
CA GLN A 83 -5.03 -5.79 5.82
C GLN A 83 -5.49 -6.79 6.88
N HIS A 84 -4.62 -7.10 7.84
CA HIS A 84 -4.98 -7.90 9.01
C HIS A 84 -4.24 -7.39 10.25
N GLY A 85 -4.88 -7.55 11.42
CA GLY A 85 -4.37 -7.01 12.67
C GLY A 85 -5.52 -6.69 13.62
N SER A 86 -5.24 -5.85 14.63
CA SER A 86 -6.22 -5.51 15.67
C SER A 86 -7.14 -4.36 15.28
N SER A 87 -6.81 -3.59 14.25
CA SER A 87 -7.64 -2.47 13.79
C SER A 87 -7.35 -2.13 12.34
N PHE A 88 -8.42 -1.84 11.58
CA PHE A 88 -8.34 -1.36 10.20
C PHE A 88 -8.78 0.10 10.10
N ASP A 89 -8.76 0.82 11.22
CA ASP A 89 -9.14 2.23 11.28
C ASP A 89 -8.16 3.06 10.44
N GLU A 90 -8.67 3.90 9.57
CA GLU A 90 -7.86 4.76 8.72
C GLU A 90 -7.12 5.84 9.49
N THR A 91 -7.45 6.05 10.78
CA THR A 91 -6.69 6.95 11.64
C THR A 91 -5.42 6.31 12.19
N ASP A 92 -5.26 4.98 12.07
CA ASP A 92 -4.03 4.28 12.44
C ASP A 92 -2.99 4.44 11.34
N ILE A 93 -2.51 5.64 11.15
CA ILE A 93 -1.54 5.97 10.12
C ILE A 93 -0.61 7.08 10.60
N VAL A 94 0.70 6.88 10.39
CA VAL A 94 1.70 7.93 10.57
C VAL A 94 2.30 8.22 9.20
N ARG A 95 2.07 9.43 8.71
CA ARG A 95 2.61 9.87 7.41
C ARG A 95 3.92 10.60 7.63
N ILE A 96 5.00 10.05 7.06
CA ILE A 96 6.35 10.61 7.15
C ILE A 96 6.54 11.65 6.05
N GLU A 97 6.14 11.29 4.82
CA GLU A 97 6.14 12.17 3.66
C GLU A 97 4.80 12.03 2.94
N ASP A 98 4.15 13.14 2.65
CA ASP A 98 2.86 13.14 1.99
C ASP A 98 2.78 14.34 1.06
N ASP A 99 2.64 14.09 -0.24
CA ASP A 99 2.51 15.14 -1.26
C ASP A 99 1.26 16.01 -1.05
N TYR A 100 0.30 15.53 -0.26
CA TYR A 100 -0.96 16.22 0.01
C TYR A 100 -0.99 16.91 1.40
N ASN A 101 0.11 16.86 2.15
CA ASN A 101 0.23 17.52 3.48
C ASN A 101 -0.84 17.11 4.49
N ARG A 102 -1.18 15.84 4.54
CA ARG A 102 -2.21 15.30 5.45
C ARG A 102 -1.67 14.86 6.82
N LYS A 103 -0.48 15.27 7.15
CA LYS A 103 0.16 14.85 8.41
C LYS A 103 -0.63 15.26 9.64
#